data_d472be8a616d23bf4bbddfa7b00bb539
#
_entry.id   d472be8a616d23bf4bbddfa7b00bb539
#
_cell.length_a   1.000
_cell.length_b   1.000
_cell.length_c   1.000
_cell.angle_alpha   90.00
_cell.angle_beta   90.00
_cell.angle_gamma   90.00
#
_symmetry.space_group_name_H-M   'P 1'
#
loop_
_entity.id
_entity.type
_entity.pdbx_description
1 polymer ?
#
loop_
_entity_poly.entity_id
_entity_poly.type
_entity_poly.pdbx_seq_one_letter_code
_entity_poly.pdbx_strand_id
1 'polypeptide(L)'
;MMGFLVRARGLRSVAKRRAQSERGSISLLVAGVVASLVVLSMGGADVARVLQAASTAQTAADAAALAAAQALAIDEEGPTPGDLASEYAVRNGAALEACECEPGTFVATVSVLVPVDDLFLVGGDRTVRARARAEVDLPTP
;
A
#
# COMPACT_ATOMS: atom_id res chain seq x y z
N MET A 1 62.60 -40.13 -23.37
CA MET A 1 62.31 -38.71 -23.03
C MET A 1 60.88 -38.26 -23.44
N MET A 2 59.99 -39.12 -23.89
CA MET A 2 58.64 -38.79 -24.41
C MET A 2 57.50 -38.86 -23.38
N GLY A 3 57.74 -39.43 -22.19
CA GLY A 3 56.67 -39.64 -21.18
C GLY A 3 56.41 -38.44 -20.26
N PHE A 4 57.31 -37.49 -20.13
CA PHE A 4 57.20 -36.38 -19.16
C PHE A 4 56.30 -35.22 -19.65
N LEU A 5 56.23 -35.01 -20.96
CA LEU A 5 55.45 -33.94 -21.58
C LEU A 5 53.94 -34.20 -21.62
N VAL A 6 53.50 -35.47 -21.63
CA VAL A 6 52.09 -35.83 -21.67
C VAL A 6 51.41 -35.58 -20.29
N ARG A 7 52.18 -35.83 -19.20
CA ARG A 7 51.64 -35.67 -17.84
C ARG A 7 51.43 -34.20 -17.45
N ALA A 8 52.23 -33.26 -17.97
CA ALA A 8 52.11 -31.84 -17.71
C ALA A 8 50.88 -31.18 -18.42
N ARG A 9 50.44 -31.73 -19.59
CA ARG A 9 49.27 -31.23 -20.29
C ARG A 9 47.99 -31.63 -19.59
N GLY A 10 47.88 -32.81 -18.98
CA GLY A 10 46.74 -33.28 -18.23
C GLY A 10 46.43 -32.44 -17.00
N LEU A 11 47.47 -32.07 -16.25
CA LEU A 11 47.31 -31.25 -15.05
C LEU A 11 46.83 -29.80 -15.33
N ARG A 12 47.28 -29.20 -16.43
CA ARG A 12 46.82 -27.85 -16.84
C ARG A 12 45.37 -27.84 -17.29
N SER A 13 44.86 -28.89 -17.92
CA SER A 13 43.47 -28.95 -18.35
C SER A 13 42.49 -29.15 -17.18
N VAL A 14 42.89 -29.90 -16.14
CA VAL A 14 42.08 -30.09 -14.94
C VAL A 14 42.04 -28.79 -14.08
N ALA A 15 43.15 -28.12 -13.95
CA ALA A 15 43.20 -26.82 -13.21
C ALA A 15 42.37 -25.73 -13.93
N LYS A 16 42.40 -25.70 -15.28
CA LYS A 16 41.61 -24.74 -16.05
C LYS A 16 40.10 -25.03 -15.95
N ARG A 17 39.70 -26.30 -15.91
CA ARG A 17 38.28 -26.66 -15.72
C ARG A 17 37.77 -26.33 -14.31
N ARG A 18 38.58 -26.53 -13.25
CA ARG A 18 38.21 -26.12 -11.90
C ARG A 18 38.04 -24.59 -11.76
N ALA A 19 38.95 -23.80 -12.31
CA ALA A 19 38.86 -22.34 -12.27
C ALA A 19 37.65 -21.79 -13.05
N GLN A 20 37.18 -22.50 -14.10
CA GLN A 20 35.96 -22.15 -14.81
C GLN A 20 34.68 -22.55 -14.04
N SER A 21 34.72 -23.64 -13.29
CA SER A 21 33.60 -24.06 -12.44
C SER A 21 33.36 -23.11 -11.27
N GLU A 22 34.41 -22.59 -10.65
CA GLU A 22 34.29 -21.64 -9.55
C GLU A 22 33.77 -20.28 -9.99
N ARG A 23 34.13 -19.79 -11.19
CA ARG A 23 33.62 -18.55 -11.75
C ARG A 23 32.12 -18.62 -12.06
N GLY A 24 31.60 -19.77 -12.50
CA GLY A 24 30.16 -19.97 -12.73
C GLY A 24 29.33 -19.97 -11.44
N SER A 25 29.89 -20.52 -10.35
CA SER A 25 29.22 -20.60 -9.05
C SER A 25 28.99 -19.21 -8.42
N ILE A 26 29.99 -18.35 -8.46
CA ILE A 26 29.89 -16.98 -7.93
C ILE A 26 28.88 -16.15 -8.74
N SER A 27 28.86 -16.27 -10.05
CA SER A 27 27.91 -15.57 -10.92
C SER A 27 26.46 -15.95 -10.63
N LEU A 28 26.18 -17.23 -10.39
CA LEU A 28 24.85 -17.72 -10.00
C LEU A 28 24.43 -17.19 -8.63
N LEU A 29 25.36 -17.11 -7.68
CA LEU A 29 25.09 -16.60 -6.35
C LEU A 29 24.77 -15.09 -6.40
N VAL A 30 25.54 -14.29 -7.13
CA VAL A 30 25.29 -12.87 -7.34
C VAL A 30 23.95 -12.65 -8.06
N ALA A 31 23.65 -13.43 -9.11
CA ALA A 31 22.37 -13.34 -9.80
C ALA A 31 21.19 -13.64 -8.87
N GLY A 32 21.32 -14.65 -8.01
CA GLY A 32 20.30 -14.99 -7.00
C GLY A 32 20.07 -13.87 -5.99
N VAL A 33 21.14 -13.25 -5.50
CA VAL A 33 21.05 -12.11 -4.57
C VAL A 33 20.38 -10.91 -5.23
N VAL A 34 20.76 -10.56 -6.45
CA VAL A 34 20.16 -9.44 -7.19
C VAL A 34 18.67 -9.70 -7.43
N ALA A 35 18.29 -10.91 -7.86
CA ALA A 35 16.89 -11.26 -8.07
C ALA A 35 16.07 -11.14 -6.76
N SER A 36 16.63 -11.60 -5.64
CA SER A 36 15.97 -11.49 -4.33
C SER A 36 15.78 -10.04 -3.91
N LEU A 37 16.76 -9.17 -4.13
CA LEU A 37 16.65 -7.74 -3.82
C LEU A 37 15.57 -7.06 -4.68
N VAL A 38 15.45 -7.42 -5.94
CA VAL A 38 14.39 -6.89 -6.83
C VAL A 38 13.00 -7.28 -6.31
N VAL A 39 12.79 -8.56 -5.97
CA VAL A 39 11.50 -9.04 -5.44
C VAL A 39 11.16 -8.36 -4.11
N LEU A 40 12.12 -8.22 -3.20
CA LEU A 40 11.94 -7.52 -1.93
C LEU A 40 11.61 -6.04 -2.12
N SER A 41 12.24 -5.37 -3.10
CA SER A 41 11.95 -3.97 -3.42
C SER A 41 10.53 -3.79 -3.97
N MET A 42 10.06 -4.71 -4.83
CA MET A 42 8.69 -4.70 -5.35
C MET A 42 7.67 -4.92 -4.22
N GLY A 43 7.92 -5.89 -3.34
CA GLY A 43 7.06 -6.13 -2.17
C GLY A 43 7.01 -4.94 -1.21
N GLY A 44 8.14 -4.29 -0.97
CA GLY A 44 8.23 -3.08 -0.17
C GLY A 44 7.42 -1.92 -0.76
N ALA A 45 7.45 -1.76 -2.08
CA ALA A 45 6.65 -0.75 -2.78
C ALA A 45 5.15 -1.01 -2.65
N ASP A 46 4.71 -2.27 -2.76
CA ASP A 46 3.29 -2.63 -2.59
C ASP A 46 2.80 -2.33 -1.17
N VAL A 47 3.59 -2.68 -0.16
CA VAL A 47 3.27 -2.36 1.25
C VAL A 47 3.16 -0.85 1.46
N ALA A 48 4.09 -0.06 0.91
CA ALA A 48 4.05 1.39 1.02
C ALA A 48 2.79 2.00 0.40
N ARG A 49 2.34 1.50 -0.76
CA ARG A 49 1.09 1.94 -1.41
C ARG A 49 -0.14 1.63 -0.56
N VAL A 50 -0.22 0.43 -0.01
CA VAL A 50 -1.34 0.05 0.88
C VAL A 50 -1.37 0.92 2.13
N LEU A 51 -0.23 1.19 2.76
CA LEU A 51 -0.14 2.06 3.92
C LEU A 51 -0.53 3.51 3.60
N GLN A 52 -0.12 4.02 2.44
CA GLN A 52 -0.53 5.35 1.97
C GLN A 52 -2.04 5.41 1.74
N ALA A 53 -2.63 4.42 1.06
CA ALA A 53 -4.06 4.35 0.86
C ALA A 53 -4.83 4.26 2.19
N ALA A 54 -4.31 3.51 3.17
CA ALA A 54 -4.90 3.42 4.51
C ALA A 54 -4.86 4.77 5.25
N SER A 55 -3.76 5.50 5.17
CA SER A 55 -3.64 6.85 5.75
C SER A 55 -4.60 7.84 5.08
N THR A 56 -4.70 7.80 3.74
CA THR A 56 -5.65 8.61 2.97
C THR A 56 -7.09 8.29 3.36
N ALA A 57 -7.44 7.01 3.43
CA ALA A 57 -8.78 6.57 3.80
C ALA A 57 -9.16 7.05 5.21
N GLN A 58 -8.25 6.93 6.19
CA GLN A 58 -8.51 7.39 7.55
C GLN A 58 -8.70 8.91 7.60
N THR A 59 -7.83 9.68 6.97
CA THR A 59 -7.95 11.15 6.92
C THR A 59 -9.26 11.57 6.25
N ALA A 60 -9.65 10.91 5.16
CA ALA A 60 -10.90 11.20 4.46
C ALA A 60 -12.12 10.84 5.30
N ALA A 61 -12.09 9.71 6.02
CA ALA A 61 -13.18 9.30 6.91
C ALA A 61 -13.37 10.30 8.05
N ASP A 62 -12.27 10.74 8.69
CA ASP A 62 -12.30 11.69 9.80
C ASP A 62 -12.85 13.06 9.33
N ALA A 63 -12.38 13.56 8.18
CA ALA A 63 -12.87 14.83 7.61
C ALA A 63 -14.35 14.75 7.23
N ALA A 64 -14.77 13.67 6.61
CA ALA A 64 -16.17 13.45 6.19
C ALA A 64 -17.10 13.29 7.40
N ALA A 65 -16.68 12.55 8.44
CA ALA A 65 -17.47 12.39 9.66
C ALA A 65 -17.64 13.72 10.41
N LEU A 66 -16.57 14.52 10.50
CA LEU A 66 -16.63 15.83 11.13
C LEU A 66 -17.55 16.79 10.37
N ALA A 67 -17.46 16.83 9.03
CA ALA A 67 -18.33 17.65 8.20
C ALA A 67 -19.81 17.27 8.35
N ALA A 68 -20.11 15.95 8.34
CA ALA A 68 -21.46 15.45 8.55
C ALA A 68 -22.00 15.76 9.95
N ALA A 69 -21.18 15.58 11.01
CA ALA A 69 -21.58 15.88 12.38
C ALA A 69 -21.87 17.38 12.58
N GLN A 70 -21.06 18.25 11.97
CA GLN A 70 -21.30 19.70 11.99
C GLN A 70 -22.62 20.06 11.29
N ALA A 71 -22.93 19.42 10.14
CA ALA A 71 -24.20 19.64 9.46
C ALA A 71 -25.41 19.21 10.31
N LEU A 72 -25.28 18.12 11.07
CA LEU A 72 -26.32 17.68 12.01
C LEU A 72 -26.54 18.66 13.18
N ALA A 73 -25.52 19.44 13.55
CA ALA A 73 -25.60 20.41 14.64
C ALA A 73 -26.17 21.77 14.21
N ILE A 74 -26.18 22.06 12.90
CA ILE A 74 -26.67 23.31 12.32
C ILE A 74 -28.03 23.03 11.68
N ASP A 75 -29.11 23.50 12.32
CA ASP A 75 -30.49 23.34 11.82
C ASP A 75 -30.82 24.42 10.77
N GLU A 76 -30.07 24.46 9.68
CA GLU A 76 -30.25 25.40 8.57
C GLU A 76 -30.61 24.69 7.27
N GLU A 77 -31.32 25.40 6.36
CA GLU A 77 -31.54 24.97 4.99
C GLU A 77 -30.20 24.95 4.23
N GLY A 78 -29.55 23.80 4.19
CA GLY A 78 -28.25 23.60 3.59
C GLY A 78 -28.07 22.21 2.94
N PRO A 79 -26.86 21.88 2.48
CA PRO A 79 -26.55 20.54 2.00
C PRO A 79 -26.76 19.51 3.10
N THR A 80 -27.25 18.32 2.71
CA THR A 80 -27.48 17.25 3.68
C THR A 80 -26.16 16.79 4.32
N PRO A 81 -26.20 16.20 5.54
CA PRO A 81 -25.01 15.62 6.16
C PRO A 81 -24.29 14.63 5.26
N GLY A 82 -25.06 13.82 4.49
CA GLY A 82 -24.52 12.88 3.52
C GLY A 82 -23.82 13.54 2.32
N ASP A 83 -24.38 14.67 1.81
CA ASP A 83 -23.75 15.42 0.72
C ASP A 83 -22.41 16.00 1.16
N LEU A 84 -22.35 16.60 2.37
CA LEU A 84 -21.09 17.10 2.93
C LEU A 84 -20.09 15.99 3.22
N ALA A 85 -20.56 14.85 3.76
CA ALA A 85 -19.68 13.69 3.92
C ALA A 85 -19.07 13.25 2.59
N SER A 86 -19.87 13.18 1.54
CA SER A 86 -19.39 12.81 0.19
C SER A 86 -18.41 13.83 -0.37
N GLU A 87 -18.70 15.11 -0.25
CA GLU A 87 -17.82 16.18 -0.73
C GLU A 87 -16.46 16.14 -0.03
N TYR A 88 -16.45 16.01 1.30
CA TYR A 88 -15.20 15.98 2.08
C TYR A 88 -14.43 14.68 1.87
N ALA A 89 -15.09 13.53 1.68
CA ALA A 89 -14.44 12.29 1.30
C ALA A 89 -13.69 12.44 -0.03
N VAL A 90 -14.37 12.98 -1.06
CA VAL A 90 -13.78 13.19 -2.40
C VAL A 90 -12.63 14.18 -2.36
N ARG A 91 -12.77 15.30 -1.64
CA ARG A 91 -11.68 16.29 -1.47
C ARG A 91 -10.43 15.69 -0.83
N ASN A 92 -10.57 14.65 -0.02
CA ASN A 92 -9.48 13.94 0.63
C ASN A 92 -9.06 12.64 -0.09
N GLY A 93 -9.49 12.45 -1.35
CA GLY A 93 -9.03 11.35 -2.20
C GLY A 93 -9.70 10.00 -1.94
N ALA A 94 -10.89 9.99 -1.33
CA ALA A 94 -11.68 8.79 -1.07
C ALA A 94 -13.10 8.90 -1.66
N ALA A 95 -13.75 7.75 -1.84
CA ALA A 95 -15.17 7.69 -2.16
C ALA A 95 -15.99 7.38 -0.90
N LEU A 96 -17.12 8.08 -0.71
CA LEU A 96 -18.05 7.76 0.37
C LEU A 96 -18.68 6.39 0.09
N GLU A 97 -18.64 5.51 1.09
CA GLU A 97 -19.33 4.21 1.04
C GLU A 97 -20.67 4.25 1.79
N ALA A 98 -20.65 4.84 3.00
CA ALA A 98 -21.85 4.96 3.83
C ALA A 98 -21.73 6.16 4.77
N CYS A 99 -22.87 6.82 5.04
CA CYS A 99 -23.06 7.81 6.09
C CYS A 99 -24.20 7.34 6.99
N GLU A 100 -23.92 7.04 8.23
CA GLU A 100 -24.90 6.84 9.31
C GLU A 100 -25.04 8.21 10.00
N CYS A 101 -25.87 9.07 9.40
CA CYS A 101 -26.00 10.48 9.75
C CYS A 101 -27.47 10.78 10.02
N GLU A 102 -27.97 10.34 11.18
CA GLU A 102 -29.40 10.40 11.52
C GLU A 102 -29.77 11.80 12.04
N PRO A 103 -30.76 12.48 11.41
CA PRO A 103 -31.26 13.77 11.88
C PRO A 103 -31.75 13.69 13.33
N GLY A 104 -31.41 14.73 14.12
CA GLY A 104 -31.74 14.77 15.55
C GLY A 104 -30.72 14.08 16.45
N THR A 105 -29.67 13.50 15.88
CA THR A 105 -28.47 13.10 16.60
C THR A 105 -27.35 14.08 16.28
N PHE A 106 -26.38 14.26 17.17
CA PHE A 106 -25.18 15.05 16.92
C PHE A 106 -23.98 14.15 16.56
N VAL A 107 -24.28 12.94 16.10
CA VAL A 107 -23.30 11.89 15.85
C VAL A 107 -23.38 11.49 14.37
N ALA A 108 -22.25 11.52 13.68
CA ALA A 108 -22.11 11.00 12.33
C ALA A 108 -21.07 9.87 12.32
N THR A 109 -21.41 8.76 11.68
CA THR A 109 -20.47 7.69 11.39
C THR A 109 -20.34 7.50 9.90
N VAL A 110 -19.13 7.65 9.39
CA VAL A 110 -18.85 7.64 7.94
C VAL A 110 -17.89 6.51 7.60
N SER A 111 -18.17 5.81 6.52
CA SER A 111 -17.27 4.81 5.91
C SER A 111 -16.87 5.27 4.52
N VAL A 112 -15.59 5.16 4.20
CA VAL A 112 -15.02 5.55 2.90
C VAL A 112 -14.16 4.44 2.31
N LEU A 113 -13.95 4.49 0.99
CA LEU A 113 -13.13 3.59 0.20
C LEU A 113 -12.05 4.36 -0.55
N VAL A 114 -10.83 3.84 -0.54
CA VAL A 114 -9.71 4.32 -1.38
C VAL A 114 -9.22 3.15 -2.22
N PRO A 115 -9.17 3.28 -3.56
CA PRO A 115 -8.60 2.25 -4.41
C PRO A 115 -7.09 2.18 -4.22
N VAL A 116 -6.54 0.97 -4.37
CA VAL A 116 -5.10 0.71 -4.38
C VAL A 116 -4.77 0.08 -5.72
N ASP A 117 -4.22 0.90 -6.61
CA ASP A 117 -3.89 0.50 -7.95
C ASP A 117 -2.39 0.13 -8.07
N ASP A 118 -2.03 -0.51 -9.19
CA ASP A 118 -0.63 -0.76 -9.59
C ASP A 118 0.21 -1.56 -8.59
N LEU A 119 -0.37 -2.54 -7.90
CA LEU A 119 0.40 -3.48 -7.08
C LEU A 119 1.23 -4.42 -7.97
N PHE A 120 2.52 -4.60 -7.66
CA PHE A 120 3.45 -5.40 -8.47
C PHE A 120 3.32 -6.90 -8.23
N LEU A 121 3.13 -7.31 -6.98
CA LEU A 121 3.11 -8.72 -6.58
C LEU A 121 1.70 -9.27 -6.41
N VAL A 122 0.73 -8.41 -6.13
CA VAL A 122 -0.66 -8.79 -5.87
C VAL A 122 -1.54 -8.17 -6.94
N GLY A 123 -1.86 -8.93 -7.96
CA GLY A 123 -2.76 -8.48 -9.03
C GLY A 123 -4.21 -8.32 -8.56
N GLY A 124 -4.96 -7.46 -9.28
CA GLY A 124 -6.39 -7.19 -9.06
C GLY A 124 -6.65 -5.89 -8.32
N ASP A 125 -7.85 -5.35 -8.54
CA ASP A 125 -8.32 -4.13 -7.90
C ASP A 125 -8.50 -4.38 -6.41
N ARG A 126 -7.85 -3.58 -5.61
CA ARG A 126 -7.93 -3.61 -4.15
C ARG A 126 -8.46 -2.29 -3.65
N THR A 127 -9.22 -2.34 -2.57
CA THR A 127 -9.72 -1.14 -1.90
C THR A 127 -9.37 -1.21 -0.43
N VAL A 128 -9.01 -0.06 0.13
CA VAL A 128 -8.86 0.12 1.57
C VAL A 128 -10.09 0.86 2.07
N ARG A 129 -10.69 0.33 3.13
CA ARG A 129 -11.84 0.93 3.80
C ARG A 129 -11.37 1.56 5.12
N ALA A 130 -11.89 2.74 5.41
CA ALA A 130 -11.79 3.35 6.74
C ALA A 130 -13.17 3.76 7.23
N ARG A 131 -13.32 3.82 8.55
CA ARG A 131 -14.55 4.27 9.22
C ARG A 131 -14.16 5.23 10.34
N ALA A 132 -14.88 6.35 10.41
CA ALA A 132 -14.73 7.34 11.45
C ALA A 132 -16.09 7.70 12.07
N ARG A 133 -16.07 8.13 13.32
CA ARG A 133 -17.22 8.64 14.05
C ARG A 133 -16.87 10.01 14.61
N ALA A 134 -17.71 10.97 14.37
CA ALA A 134 -17.61 12.31 14.94
C ALA A 134 -18.89 12.63 15.73
N GLU A 135 -18.72 13.37 16.82
CA GLU A 135 -19.80 13.85 17.65
C GLU A 135 -19.56 15.34 17.96
N VAL A 136 -20.61 16.14 17.92
CA VAL A 136 -20.56 17.55 18.30
C VAL A 136 -21.15 17.71 19.69
N ASP A 137 -20.29 18.11 20.64
CA ASP A 137 -20.71 18.49 21.99
C ASP A 137 -21.24 19.91 21.95
N LEU A 138 -22.53 20.07 22.20
CA LEU A 138 -23.13 21.38 22.41
C LEU A 138 -22.87 21.85 23.85
N PRO A 139 -22.45 23.12 24.07
CA PRO A 139 -22.30 23.64 25.40
C PRO A 139 -23.65 23.61 26.12
N THR A 140 -23.69 22.90 27.24
CA THR A 140 -24.85 22.93 28.12
C THR A 140 -25.02 24.35 28.68
N PRO A 141 -26.23 24.93 28.63
CA PRO A 141 -26.52 26.26 29.13
C PRO A 141 -26.29 26.42 30.65
#